data_7e642813dc3f46a552050f1feb140d54
#
_entry.id   7e642813dc3f46a552050f1feb140d54
#
_cell.length_a   1.000
_cell.length_b   1.000
_cell.length_c   1.000
_cell.angle_alpha   90.00
_cell.angle_beta   90.00
_cell.angle_gamma   90.00
#
_symmetry.space_group_name_H-M   'P 1'
#
loop_
_entity.id
_entity.type
_entity.pdbx_description
1 polymer ?
#
loop_
_entity_poly.entity_id
_entity_poly.type
_entity_poly.pdbx_seq_one_letter_code
_entity_poly.pdbx_strand_id
1 'polypeptide(L)'
;MSNNTNLFGCCSGEKNHIISEYQYILAKALIEDREFFDEMLPGLDVNETFLGVMPLKTIIGTLIDMRARYNSEVTYDALEIEVIRKTRDKYNLEEIKETFERLREDIPVEKQEMCKEQFMYWKQFVILAKIGNACVDMLKEPWFMSDAKLNKMIGEVQDLAGRMEQVYGGTVNKSNDWTE
;
A
#
# COMPACT_ATOMS: atom_id res chain seq x y z
N MET A 1 -20.15 -12.43 -18.01
CA MET A 1 -19.49 -11.32 -18.73
C MET A 1 -19.00 -10.35 -17.68
N SER A 2 -17.72 -10.44 -17.34
CA SER A 2 -17.10 -9.66 -16.26
C SER A 2 -16.65 -8.32 -16.85
N ASN A 3 -17.37 -7.26 -16.56
CA ASN A 3 -16.89 -5.90 -16.82
C ASN A 3 -15.89 -5.52 -15.73
N ASN A 4 -14.63 -5.81 -15.95
CA ASN A 4 -13.53 -5.14 -15.26
C ASN A 4 -13.55 -3.68 -15.73
N THR A 5 -14.16 -2.83 -14.94
CA THR A 5 -14.01 -1.38 -15.08
C THR A 5 -12.61 -1.04 -14.60
N ASN A 6 -11.65 -1.06 -15.53
CA ASN A 6 -10.34 -0.44 -15.35
C ASN A 6 -10.56 1.05 -15.10
N LEU A 7 -10.57 1.48 -13.84
CA LEU A 7 -10.64 2.88 -13.42
C LEU A 7 -9.44 3.71 -13.93
N PHE A 8 -8.42 3.07 -14.47
CA PHE A 8 -7.26 3.69 -15.11
C PHE A 8 -7.23 3.39 -16.61
N GLY A 9 -8.36 3.70 -17.29
CA GLY A 9 -8.47 3.60 -18.75
C GLY A 9 -7.49 4.51 -19.45
N CYS A 10 -6.58 3.88 -20.16
CA CYS A 10 -5.96 4.31 -21.41
C CYS A 10 -5.58 5.79 -21.53
N CYS A 11 -4.36 6.14 -21.09
CA CYS A 11 -3.59 7.25 -21.66
C CYS A 11 -2.10 6.85 -21.65
N SER A 12 -1.53 6.87 -22.87
CA SER A 12 -0.13 6.85 -23.30
C SER A 12 0.98 7.11 -22.27
N GLY A 13 2.14 6.56 -22.51
CA GLY A 13 3.45 6.62 -21.84
C GLY A 13 3.72 7.56 -20.67
N GLU A 14 3.22 8.79 -20.70
CA GLU A 14 3.41 9.80 -19.64
C GLU A 14 2.73 9.42 -18.32
N LYS A 15 1.52 8.84 -18.36
CA LYS A 15 0.82 8.44 -17.11
C LYS A 15 1.50 7.26 -16.42
N ASN A 16 2.08 6.34 -17.16
CA ASN A 16 2.83 5.23 -16.59
C ASN A 16 4.10 5.70 -15.89
N HIS A 17 4.73 6.77 -16.40
CA HIS A 17 5.90 7.36 -15.76
C HIS A 17 5.55 8.05 -14.43
N ILE A 18 4.45 8.81 -14.39
CA ILE A 18 3.98 9.49 -13.16
C ILE A 18 3.60 8.47 -12.09
N ILE A 19 2.89 7.40 -12.42
CA ILE A 19 2.52 6.33 -11.49
C ILE A 19 3.78 5.65 -10.95
N SER A 20 4.75 5.37 -11.80
CA SER A 20 6.03 4.78 -11.40
C SER A 20 6.80 5.70 -10.43
N GLU A 21 6.88 7.00 -10.72
CA GLU A 21 7.57 7.96 -9.85
C GLU A 21 6.91 8.03 -8.46
N TYR A 22 5.59 8.11 -8.40
CA TYR A 22 4.83 8.10 -7.16
C TYR A 22 5.11 6.86 -6.30
N GLN A 23 5.18 5.68 -6.93
CA GLN A 23 5.49 4.43 -6.23
C GLN A 23 6.91 4.43 -5.64
N TYR A 24 7.89 5.04 -6.31
CA TYR A 24 9.24 5.19 -5.77
C TYR A 24 9.28 6.12 -4.56
N ILE A 25 8.58 7.26 -4.62
CA ILE A 25 8.48 8.21 -3.50
C ILE A 25 7.83 7.54 -2.29
N LEU A 26 6.74 6.81 -2.52
CA LEU A 26 6.05 6.07 -1.48
C LEU A 26 6.92 4.98 -0.86
N ALA A 27 7.62 4.19 -1.69
CA ALA A 27 8.54 3.15 -1.22
C ALA A 27 9.66 3.76 -0.36
N LYS A 28 10.24 4.88 -0.79
CA LYS A 28 11.23 5.64 -0.03
C LYS A 28 10.67 6.08 1.32
N ALA A 29 9.48 6.70 1.34
CA ALA A 29 8.83 7.13 2.58
C ALA A 29 8.59 5.94 3.54
N LEU A 30 8.15 4.79 3.03
CA LEU A 30 7.98 3.58 3.83
C LEU A 30 9.30 3.03 4.40
N ILE A 31 10.43 3.24 3.71
CA ILE A 31 11.76 2.79 4.19
C ILE A 31 12.30 3.76 5.25
N GLU A 32 12.22 5.06 5.01
CA GLU A 32 12.87 6.09 5.81
C GLU A 32 12.04 6.51 7.03
N ASP A 33 10.71 6.52 6.91
CA ASP A 33 9.81 6.95 7.98
C ASP A 33 9.14 5.74 8.64
N ARG A 34 9.62 5.40 9.85
CA ARG A 34 9.10 4.26 10.60
C ARG A 34 7.67 4.51 11.09
N GLU A 35 7.36 5.73 11.53
CA GLU A 35 6.02 6.05 12.03
C GLU A 35 4.99 5.91 10.90
N PHE A 36 5.31 6.46 9.74
CA PHE A 36 4.48 6.32 8.54
C PHE A 36 4.32 4.86 8.12
N PHE A 37 5.40 4.06 8.17
CA PHE A 37 5.33 2.63 7.87
C PHE A 37 4.38 1.89 8.83
N ASP A 38 4.54 2.11 10.14
CA ASP A 38 3.74 1.42 11.17
C ASP A 38 2.25 1.81 11.07
N GLU A 39 1.96 3.07 10.73
CA GLU A 39 0.61 3.56 10.46
C GLU A 39 0.00 2.93 9.19
N MET A 40 0.83 2.70 8.16
CA MET A 40 0.38 2.17 6.87
C MET A 40 0.25 0.65 6.84
N LEU A 41 1.04 -0.07 7.63
CA LEU A 41 1.15 -1.52 7.61
C LEU A 41 -0.20 -2.26 7.68
N PRO A 42 -1.15 -1.90 8.59
CA PRO A 42 -2.41 -2.64 8.74
C PRO A 42 -3.28 -2.71 7.50
N GLY A 43 -3.08 -1.82 6.54
CA GLY A 43 -3.87 -1.82 5.30
C GLY A 43 -3.03 -1.78 4.03
N LEU A 44 -1.72 -2.02 4.13
CA LEU A 44 -0.81 -2.02 2.99
C LEU A 44 -0.91 -3.36 2.25
N ASP A 45 -1.55 -3.36 1.08
CA ASP A 45 -1.42 -4.44 0.12
C ASP A 45 -0.28 -4.11 -0.85
N VAL A 46 0.85 -4.79 -0.65
CA VAL A 46 2.07 -4.57 -1.46
C VAL A 46 1.82 -4.85 -2.95
N ASN A 47 0.97 -5.84 -3.26
CA ASN A 47 0.68 -6.23 -4.64
C ASN A 47 -0.21 -5.21 -5.35
N GLU A 48 -1.19 -4.64 -4.64
CA GLU A 48 -2.05 -3.60 -5.18
C GLU A 48 -1.34 -2.24 -5.24
N THR A 49 -0.50 -1.93 -4.25
CA THR A 49 0.17 -0.63 -4.12
C THR A 49 1.29 -0.45 -5.14
N PHE A 50 2.10 -1.49 -5.39
CA PHE A 50 3.25 -1.44 -6.28
C PHE A 50 3.02 -2.20 -7.58
N LEU A 51 1.87 -1.95 -8.23
CA LEU A 51 1.52 -2.58 -9.51
C LEU A 51 2.53 -2.20 -10.60
N GLY A 52 3.05 -3.22 -11.28
CA GLY A 52 3.93 -3.02 -12.44
C GLY A 52 5.42 -2.81 -12.11
N VAL A 53 5.79 -2.59 -10.85
CA VAL A 53 7.20 -2.41 -10.45
C VAL A 53 7.63 -3.56 -9.55
N MET A 54 8.00 -4.67 -10.16
CA MET A 54 8.35 -5.91 -9.44
C MET A 54 9.47 -5.75 -8.40
N PRO A 55 10.57 -5.00 -8.64
CA PRO A 55 11.58 -4.80 -7.62
C PRO A 55 11.04 -4.12 -6.36
N LEU A 56 10.17 -3.11 -6.48
CA LEU A 56 9.58 -2.41 -5.32
C LEU A 56 8.73 -3.36 -4.47
N LYS A 57 7.94 -4.24 -5.08
CA LYS A 57 7.17 -5.26 -4.33
C LYS A 57 8.07 -6.12 -3.47
N THR A 58 9.17 -6.58 -4.05
CA THR A 58 10.13 -7.44 -3.35
C THR A 58 10.85 -6.69 -2.25
N ILE A 59 11.22 -5.43 -2.49
CA ILE A 59 11.89 -4.56 -1.52
C ILE A 59 10.96 -4.31 -0.32
N ILE A 60 9.74 -3.85 -0.56
CA ILE A 60 8.78 -3.54 0.52
C ILE A 60 8.33 -4.82 1.25
N GLY A 61 8.08 -5.92 0.55
CA GLY A 61 7.81 -7.21 1.18
C GLY A 61 8.97 -7.67 2.08
N THR A 62 10.22 -7.45 1.66
CA THR A 62 11.39 -7.75 2.48
C THR A 62 11.53 -6.81 3.68
N LEU A 63 11.23 -5.51 3.51
CA LEU A 63 11.19 -4.53 4.59
C LEU A 63 10.20 -4.94 5.69
N ILE A 64 8.98 -5.35 5.30
CA ILE A 64 7.96 -5.85 6.23
C ILE A 64 8.49 -7.04 7.03
N ASP A 65 9.07 -8.03 6.35
CA ASP A 65 9.64 -9.20 6.99
C ASP A 65 10.80 -8.86 7.94
N MET A 66 11.66 -7.91 7.56
CA MET A 66 12.78 -7.48 8.40
C MET A 66 12.29 -6.74 9.65
N ARG A 67 11.37 -5.81 9.50
CA ARG A 67 10.81 -5.06 10.65
C ARG A 67 10.01 -5.95 11.59
N ALA A 68 9.34 -6.97 11.09
CA ALA A 68 8.66 -7.97 11.91
C ALA A 68 9.63 -8.84 12.74
N ARG A 69 10.85 -9.09 12.23
CA ARG A 69 11.86 -9.91 12.92
C ARG A 69 12.78 -9.10 13.81
N TYR A 70 13.13 -7.90 13.40
CA TYR A 70 14.13 -7.07 14.06
C TYR A 70 13.48 -5.77 14.53
N ASN A 71 13.56 -5.50 15.80
CA ASN A 71 13.02 -4.26 16.40
C ASN A 71 13.98 -3.05 16.20
N SER A 72 14.94 -3.17 15.27
CA SER A 72 15.91 -2.13 14.94
C SER A 72 15.56 -1.41 13.64
N GLU A 73 16.14 -0.23 13.44
CA GLU A 73 16.06 0.46 12.16
C GLU A 73 16.67 -0.38 11.04
N VAL A 74 15.98 -0.42 9.91
CA VAL A 74 16.42 -1.11 8.71
C VAL A 74 17.10 -0.09 7.80
N THR A 75 18.41 -0.23 7.62
CA THR A 75 19.19 0.62 6.69
C THR A 75 19.01 0.13 5.25
N TYR A 76 19.23 1.04 4.30
CA TYR A 76 19.21 0.68 2.86
C TYR A 76 20.16 -0.46 2.52
N ASP A 77 21.37 -0.47 3.08
CA ASP A 77 22.37 -1.50 2.81
C ASP A 77 21.95 -2.87 3.34
N ALA A 78 21.40 -2.91 4.57
CA ALA A 78 20.90 -4.15 5.14
C ALA A 78 19.70 -4.70 4.35
N LEU A 79 18.81 -3.81 3.90
CA LEU A 79 17.66 -4.17 3.09
C LEU A 79 18.07 -4.68 1.71
N GLU A 80 19.03 -4.03 1.05
CA GLU A 80 19.55 -4.44 -0.25
C GLU A 80 20.20 -5.83 -0.18
N ILE A 81 21.04 -6.07 0.82
CA ILE A 81 21.68 -7.38 1.04
C ILE A 81 20.60 -8.47 1.20
N GLU A 82 19.58 -8.24 2.01
CA GLU A 82 18.52 -9.22 2.25
C GLU A 82 17.64 -9.44 1.02
N VAL A 83 17.33 -8.39 0.26
CA VAL A 83 16.60 -8.49 -1.02
C VAL A 83 17.40 -9.32 -2.02
N ILE A 84 18.69 -9.04 -2.21
CA ILE A 84 19.57 -9.80 -3.10
C ILE A 84 19.64 -11.26 -2.65
N ARG A 85 19.73 -11.52 -1.34
CA ARG A 85 19.77 -12.88 -0.79
C ARG A 85 18.50 -13.67 -1.12
N LYS A 86 17.31 -13.03 -1.02
CA LYS A 86 16.01 -13.65 -1.28
C LYS A 86 15.74 -13.86 -2.77
N THR A 87 16.31 -13.04 -3.63
CA THR A 87 15.96 -12.98 -5.06
C THR A 87 16.99 -13.64 -5.96
N ARG A 88 18.09 -14.18 -5.42
CA ARG A 88 19.28 -14.67 -6.12
C ARG A 88 19.03 -15.50 -7.39
N ASP A 89 17.89 -16.18 -7.45
CA ASP A 89 17.51 -17.06 -8.56
C ASP A 89 16.30 -16.58 -9.37
N LYS A 90 15.72 -15.41 -9.05
CA LYS A 90 14.41 -14.99 -9.57
C LYS A 90 14.41 -13.71 -10.39
N TYR A 91 15.39 -12.82 -10.21
CA TYR A 91 15.39 -11.49 -10.82
C TYR A 91 16.77 -11.09 -11.32
N ASN A 92 16.79 -10.17 -12.29
CA ASN A 92 18.00 -9.49 -12.70
C ASN A 92 18.54 -8.64 -11.54
N LEU A 93 19.72 -9.00 -11.03
CA LEU A 93 20.38 -8.27 -9.92
C LEU A 93 20.68 -6.81 -10.27
N GLU A 94 20.86 -6.51 -11.54
CA GLU A 94 21.11 -5.17 -12.03
C GLU A 94 19.88 -4.27 -11.85
N GLU A 95 18.69 -4.77 -12.18
CA GLU A 95 17.42 -4.07 -11.98
C GLU A 95 17.14 -3.75 -10.49
N ILE A 96 17.51 -4.66 -9.60
CA ILE A 96 17.40 -4.44 -8.15
C ILE A 96 18.33 -3.31 -7.72
N LYS A 97 19.58 -3.32 -8.16
CA LYS A 97 20.57 -2.29 -7.83
C LYS A 97 20.16 -0.93 -8.35
N GLU A 98 19.75 -0.82 -9.60
CA GLU A 98 19.22 0.41 -10.19
C GLU A 98 18.01 0.94 -9.40
N THR A 99 17.13 0.05 -8.91
CA THR A 99 16.01 0.43 -8.07
C THR A 99 16.46 1.00 -6.73
N PHE A 100 17.48 0.43 -6.09
CA PHE A 100 18.04 0.95 -4.84
C PHE A 100 18.78 2.28 -5.06
N GLU A 101 19.52 2.44 -6.16
CA GLU A 101 20.13 3.72 -6.51
C GLU A 101 19.08 4.82 -6.62
N ARG A 102 17.99 4.56 -7.33
CA ARG A 102 16.88 5.50 -7.44
C ARG A 102 16.18 5.78 -6.11
N LEU A 103 16.03 4.80 -5.23
CA LEU A 103 15.46 5.00 -3.89
C LEU A 103 16.35 5.87 -2.99
N ARG A 104 17.67 5.88 -3.22
CA ARG A 104 18.63 6.72 -2.50
C ARG A 104 18.69 8.16 -3.02
N GLU A 105 18.09 8.47 -4.17
CA GLU A 105 18.02 9.85 -4.69
C GLU A 105 17.32 10.77 -3.70
N ASP A 106 17.83 12.01 -3.57
CA ASP A 106 17.19 13.01 -2.73
C ASP A 106 15.87 13.48 -3.34
N ILE A 107 14.81 13.40 -2.54
CA ILE A 107 13.49 13.87 -2.92
C ILE A 107 13.10 15.00 -1.97
N PRO A 108 12.60 16.15 -2.48
CA PRO A 108 12.14 17.23 -1.64
C PRO A 108 11.12 16.78 -0.60
N VAL A 109 11.26 17.25 0.63
CA VAL A 109 10.40 16.85 1.77
C VAL A 109 8.93 17.13 1.46
N GLU A 110 8.63 18.30 0.87
CA GLU A 110 7.26 18.67 0.51
C GLU A 110 6.63 17.66 -0.46
N LYS A 111 7.44 17.11 -1.38
CA LYS A 111 6.96 16.11 -2.35
C LYS A 111 6.71 14.76 -1.66
N GLN A 112 7.53 14.40 -0.67
CA GLN A 112 7.32 13.19 0.13
C GLN A 112 6.05 13.30 0.98
N GLU A 113 5.85 14.42 1.69
CA GLU A 113 4.67 14.64 2.51
C GLU A 113 3.38 14.65 1.68
N MET A 114 3.39 15.35 0.55
CA MET A 114 2.26 15.33 -0.38
C MET A 114 1.94 13.90 -0.87
N CYS A 115 2.97 13.09 -1.14
CA CYS A 115 2.80 11.69 -1.55
C CYS A 115 2.20 10.83 -0.43
N LYS A 116 2.65 11.02 0.81
CA LYS A 116 2.09 10.33 1.99
C LYS A 116 0.61 10.67 2.18
N GLU A 117 0.25 11.95 2.15
CA GLU A 117 -1.15 12.39 2.28
C GLU A 117 -2.03 11.82 1.17
N GLN A 118 -1.59 11.89 -0.08
CA GLN A 118 -2.35 11.34 -1.22
C GLN A 118 -2.53 9.83 -1.10
N PHE A 119 -1.51 9.13 -0.61
CA PHE A 119 -1.59 7.69 -0.39
C PHE A 119 -2.59 7.33 0.72
N MET A 120 -2.63 8.11 1.80
CA MET A 120 -3.62 7.96 2.87
C MET A 120 -5.05 8.09 2.33
N TYR A 121 -5.33 9.15 1.56
CA TYR A 121 -6.65 9.35 0.94
C TYR A 121 -7.00 8.23 -0.04
N TRP A 122 -6.05 7.85 -0.90
CA TRP A 122 -6.28 6.76 -1.84
C TRP A 122 -6.62 5.45 -1.13
N LYS A 123 -5.91 5.11 -0.07
CA LYS A 123 -6.14 3.91 0.74
C LYS A 123 -7.53 3.92 1.39
N GLN A 124 -7.93 5.05 1.95
CA GLN A 124 -9.28 5.23 2.51
C GLN A 124 -10.35 5.00 1.43
N PHE A 125 -10.15 5.58 0.26
CA PHE A 125 -11.05 5.41 -0.88
C PHE A 125 -11.14 3.95 -1.32
N VAL A 126 -10.02 3.22 -1.40
CA VAL A 126 -10.00 1.80 -1.77
C VAL A 126 -10.77 0.95 -0.75
N ILE A 127 -10.59 1.20 0.54
CA ILE A 127 -11.34 0.49 1.59
C ILE A 127 -12.84 0.77 1.47
N LEU A 128 -13.23 2.04 1.31
CA LEU A 128 -14.64 2.43 1.11
C LEU A 128 -15.24 1.76 -0.14
N ALA A 129 -14.51 1.71 -1.23
CA ALA A 129 -14.95 1.05 -2.46
C ALA A 129 -15.12 -0.47 -2.25
N LYS A 130 -14.23 -1.12 -1.50
CA LYS A 130 -14.35 -2.55 -1.14
C LYS A 130 -15.60 -2.81 -0.27
N ILE A 131 -15.85 -1.95 0.74
CA ILE A 131 -17.07 -2.02 1.55
C ILE A 131 -18.32 -1.84 0.68
N GLY A 132 -18.33 -0.81 -0.18
CA GLY A 132 -19.44 -0.56 -1.09
C GLY A 132 -19.74 -1.75 -2.01
N ASN A 133 -18.72 -2.34 -2.60
CA ASN A 133 -18.85 -3.50 -3.45
C ASN A 133 -19.38 -4.73 -2.68
N ALA A 134 -18.87 -4.99 -1.47
CA ALA A 134 -19.37 -6.07 -0.62
C ALA A 134 -20.86 -5.88 -0.28
N CYS A 135 -21.27 -4.65 0.06
CA CYS A 135 -22.69 -4.32 0.31
C CYS A 135 -23.57 -4.53 -0.94
N VAL A 136 -23.08 -4.10 -2.12
CA VAL A 136 -23.81 -4.31 -3.39
C VAL A 136 -23.94 -5.79 -3.69
N ASP A 137 -22.90 -6.60 -3.46
CA ASP A 137 -22.96 -8.04 -3.69
C ASP A 137 -23.91 -8.75 -2.73
N MET A 138 -24.04 -8.28 -1.48
CA MET A 138 -25.08 -8.75 -0.56
C MET A 138 -26.50 -8.47 -1.07
N LEU A 139 -26.70 -7.33 -1.74
CA LEU A 139 -28.03 -6.93 -2.24
C LEU A 139 -28.42 -7.61 -3.55
N LYS A 140 -27.47 -8.11 -4.33
CA LYS A 140 -27.77 -8.74 -5.64
C LYS A 140 -28.55 -10.05 -5.53
N GLU A 141 -28.37 -10.83 -4.47
CA GLU A 141 -28.98 -12.14 -4.32
C GLU A 141 -29.52 -12.39 -2.89
N PRO A 142 -30.40 -11.52 -2.35
CA PRO A 142 -30.80 -11.61 -0.95
C PRO A 142 -31.60 -12.87 -0.62
N TRP A 143 -32.31 -13.43 -1.59
CA TRP A 143 -33.24 -14.55 -1.39
C TRP A 143 -32.60 -15.95 -1.52
N PHE A 144 -31.40 -16.04 -2.08
CA PHE A 144 -30.69 -17.30 -2.32
C PHE A 144 -29.40 -17.42 -1.50
N MET A 145 -29.14 -16.48 -0.60
CA MET A 145 -27.94 -16.49 0.19
C MET A 145 -28.14 -17.40 1.41
N SER A 146 -27.27 -18.41 1.55
CA SER A 146 -27.24 -19.21 2.78
C SER A 146 -26.72 -18.36 3.95
N ASP A 147 -27.20 -18.65 5.17
CA ASP A 147 -26.74 -17.97 6.39
C ASP A 147 -25.21 -17.98 6.53
N ALA A 148 -24.55 -19.07 6.12
CA ALA A 148 -23.10 -19.18 6.12
C ALA A 148 -22.43 -18.16 5.18
N LYS A 149 -22.98 -17.95 3.97
CA LYS A 149 -22.48 -16.97 3.00
C LYS A 149 -22.70 -15.56 3.51
N LEU A 150 -23.89 -15.27 4.05
CA LEU A 150 -24.23 -13.98 4.63
C LEU A 150 -23.29 -13.62 5.79
N ASN A 151 -23.09 -14.54 6.74
CA ASN A 151 -22.20 -14.33 7.89
C ASN A 151 -20.75 -14.10 7.46
N LYS A 152 -20.27 -14.82 6.42
CA LYS A 152 -18.94 -14.57 5.86
C LYS A 152 -18.81 -13.16 5.30
N MET A 153 -19.80 -12.68 4.52
CA MET A 153 -19.77 -11.34 3.92
C MET A 153 -19.87 -10.25 4.99
N ILE A 154 -20.70 -10.44 6.03
CA ILE A 154 -20.77 -9.53 7.18
C ILE A 154 -19.38 -9.44 7.85
N GLY A 155 -18.72 -10.59 8.06
CA GLY A 155 -17.37 -10.62 8.62
C GLY A 155 -16.35 -9.85 7.77
N GLU A 156 -16.41 -9.98 6.44
CA GLU A 156 -15.56 -9.23 5.51
C GLU A 156 -15.78 -7.71 5.60
N VAL A 157 -17.04 -7.27 5.69
CA VAL A 157 -17.38 -5.84 5.86
C VAL A 157 -16.90 -5.32 7.22
N GLN A 158 -17.06 -6.10 8.28
CA GLN A 158 -16.59 -5.73 9.62
C GLN A 158 -15.06 -5.61 9.68
N ASP A 159 -14.32 -6.52 9.04
CA ASP A 159 -12.87 -6.47 8.94
C ASP A 159 -12.41 -5.22 8.18
N LEU A 160 -13.06 -4.90 7.05
CA LEU A 160 -12.78 -3.69 6.27
C LEU A 160 -13.10 -2.41 7.06
N ALA A 161 -14.21 -2.38 7.82
CA ALA A 161 -14.57 -1.26 8.67
C ALA A 161 -13.55 -1.06 9.81
N GLY A 162 -13.08 -2.15 10.44
CA GLY A 162 -12.03 -2.11 11.44
C GLY A 162 -10.69 -1.57 10.90
N ARG A 163 -10.35 -1.90 9.66
CA ARG A 163 -9.17 -1.32 8.98
C ARG A 163 -9.33 0.18 8.73
N MET A 164 -10.54 0.63 8.41
CA MET A 164 -10.82 2.06 8.29
C MET A 164 -10.64 2.79 9.62
N GLU A 165 -11.16 2.24 10.71
CA GLU A 165 -10.98 2.84 12.04
C GLU A 165 -9.51 2.97 12.42
N GLN A 166 -8.68 1.97 12.09
CA GLN A 166 -7.23 2.02 12.31
C GLN A 166 -6.56 3.14 11.51
N VAL A 167 -6.98 3.33 10.25
CA VAL A 167 -6.47 4.40 9.39
C VAL A 167 -6.95 5.78 9.85
N TYR A 168 -8.21 5.92 10.29
CA TYR A 168 -8.76 7.18 10.80
C TYR A 168 -8.35 7.49 12.24
N GLY A 169 -8.18 6.47 13.08
CA GLY A 169 -7.82 6.64 14.49
C GLY A 169 -6.47 7.33 14.68
N GLY A 170 -5.52 7.09 13.76
CA GLY A 170 -4.23 7.79 13.74
C GLY A 170 -4.33 9.27 13.37
N THR A 171 -5.26 9.63 12.49
CA THR A 171 -5.43 11.02 12.00
C THR A 171 -6.29 11.90 12.92
N VAL A 172 -7.31 11.33 13.57
CA VAL A 172 -8.24 12.10 14.44
C VAL A 172 -7.54 12.61 15.70
N ASN A 173 -6.56 11.91 16.22
CA ASN A 173 -5.82 12.37 17.40
C ASN A 173 -4.84 13.52 17.13
N LYS A 174 -4.49 13.81 15.85
CA LYS A 174 -3.62 14.94 15.49
C LYS A 174 -4.39 16.23 15.19
N SER A 175 -5.73 16.19 14.99
CA SER A 175 -6.53 17.36 14.62
C SER A 175 -7.26 18.03 15.78
N ASN A 176 -7.18 17.53 17.02
CA ASN A 176 -7.88 18.12 18.17
C ASN A 176 -7.08 19.20 18.91
N ASP A 177 -5.95 19.66 18.39
CA ASP A 177 -5.17 20.77 18.97
C ASP A 177 -5.53 22.16 18.37
N TRP A 178 -6.74 22.32 17.81
CA TRP A 178 -7.26 23.61 17.39
C TRP A 178 -8.31 24.14 18.40
N THR A 179 -7.91 24.28 19.65
CA THR A 179 -8.64 25.12 20.61
C THR A 179 -7.63 25.90 21.45
N GLU A 180 -7.20 27.07 20.96
CA GLU A 180 -7.10 28.31 21.73
C GLU A 180 -6.87 29.50 20.78
#